data_f618115db9deab7200f6192626a61bdf
#
_entry.id   f618115db9deab7200f6192626a61bdf
#
_cell.length_a   1.000
_cell.length_b   1.000
_cell.length_c   1.000
_cell.angle_alpha   90.00
_cell.angle_beta   90.00
_cell.angle_gamma   90.00
#
_symmetry.space_group_name_H-M   'P 1'
#
loop_
_entity.id
_entity.type
_entity.pdbx_description
1 polymer ?
#
loop_
_entity_poly.entity_id
_entity_poly.type
_entity_poly.pdbx_seq_one_letter_code
_entity_poly.pdbx_strand_id
1 'polypeptide(L)'
;MNNTRIIAVSGKGGVGKTSISAAFVRILSEQHPDARILAIDADPAIGLSTALGVEVTETLDDIRKTIITRVENGEPKAAIEMLNEARFRILNMMVENRKFSFLAIGRPEAAGCYCKVNAYLKEVINMLAEDFDWVVIDGEAGIEQINRRVMEKVTHLFLVSDPSRKGLQVIRTIKNVADELVMYEKCGAIINRAGDLELLRDSGAEELLAEAGIELLTVIGSDDMHARNDIRGYSVFDLPEDAPVMEGAYEALEKMELL
;
A
#
# COMPACT_ATOMS: atom_id res chain seq x y z
N MET A 1 17.21 10.25 -14.82
CA MET A 1 16.64 9.04 -14.18
C MET A 1 15.51 9.53 -13.33
N ASN A 2 14.26 9.15 -13.61
CA ASN A 2 13.14 9.52 -12.77
C ASN A 2 13.34 8.89 -11.39
N ASN A 3 13.41 9.73 -10.37
CA ASN A 3 13.64 9.26 -9.00
C ASN A 3 12.27 9.00 -8.35
N THR A 4 11.51 8.06 -8.91
CA THR A 4 10.19 7.68 -8.38
C THR A 4 10.33 7.25 -6.93
N ARG A 5 9.58 7.89 -6.04
CA ARG A 5 9.52 7.51 -4.63
C ARG A 5 8.40 6.49 -4.44
N ILE A 6 8.77 5.32 -3.96
CA ILE A 6 7.83 4.19 -3.78
C ILE A 6 7.68 3.92 -2.29
N ILE A 7 6.48 4.17 -1.80
CA ILE A 7 6.07 4.00 -0.41
C ILE A 7 5.26 2.71 -0.31
N ALA A 8 5.68 1.78 0.54
CA ALA A 8 4.90 0.59 0.87
C ALA A 8 4.44 0.64 2.32
N VAL A 9 3.16 0.40 2.54
CA VAL A 9 2.56 0.28 3.87
C VAL A 9 2.24 -1.18 4.14
N SER A 10 2.84 -1.74 5.18
CA SER A 10 2.64 -3.14 5.59
C SER A 10 2.46 -3.23 7.11
N GLY A 11 2.01 -4.37 7.62
CA GLY A 11 1.79 -4.54 9.04
C GLY A 11 0.74 -5.59 9.36
N LYS A 12 0.36 -5.69 10.62
CA LYS A 12 -0.66 -6.62 11.11
C LYS A 12 -2.03 -6.33 10.48
N GLY A 13 -2.87 -7.35 10.32
CA GLY A 13 -4.26 -7.18 9.87
C GLY A 13 -5.08 -6.31 10.82
N GLY A 14 -5.91 -5.41 10.27
CA GLY A 14 -6.87 -4.60 11.03
C GLY A 14 -6.30 -3.41 11.81
N VAL A 15 -5.03 -3.04 11.64
CA VAL A 15 -4.39 -1.92 12.36
C VAL A 15 -4.56 -0.56 11.71
N GLY A 16 -5.24 -0.46 10.54
CA GLY A 16 -5.48 0.80 9.84
C GLY A 16 -4.46 1.15 8.77
N LYS A 17 -3.79 0.17 8.15
CA LYS A 17 -2.87 0.38 7.02
C LYS A 17 -3.53 1.19 5.90
N THR A 18 -4.70 0.75 5.46
CA THR A 18 -5.49 1.41 4.40
C THR A 18 -5.79 2.87 4.70
N SER A 19 -6.16 3.18 5.95
CA SER A 19 -6.41 4.56 6.38
C SER A 19 -5.15 5.43 6.29
N ILE A 20 -4.00 4.87 6.71
CA ILE A 20 -2.69 5.55 6.63
C ILE A 20 -2.25 5.70 5.18
N SER A 21 -2.40 4.65 4.35
CA SER A 21 -2.11 4.72 2.91
C SER A 21 -2.94 5.80 2.21
N ALA A 22 -4.24 5.88 2.52
CA ALA A 22 -5.12 6.92 1.99
C ALA A 22 -4.70 8.32 2.45
N ALA A 23 -4.33 8.49 3.74
CA ALA A 23 -3.82 9.74 4.27
C ALA A 23 -2.52 10.16 3.56
N PHE A 24 -1.60 9.24 3.30
CA PHE A 24 -0.38 9.52 2.53
C PHE A 24 -0.71 10.01 1.12
N VAL A 25 -1.63 9.35 0.40
CA VAL A 25 -2.05 9.78 -0.93
C VAL A 25 -2.62 11.20 -0.89
N ARG A 26 -3.49 11.51 0.09
CA ARG A 26 -4.06 12.84 0.25
C ARG A 26 -2.99 13.88 0.54
N ILE A 27 -2.13 13.67 1.54
CA ILE A 27 -1.09 14.63 1.93
C ILE A 27 -0.14 14.90 0.75
N LEU A 28 0.35 13.85 0.09
CA LEU A 28 1.23 13.99 -1.07
C LEU A 28 0.57 14.77 -2.20
N SER A 29 -0.73 14.53 -2.47
CA SER A 29 -1.47 15.24 -3.52
C SER A 29 -1.72 16.72 -3.19
N GLU A 30 -1.79 17.07 -1.91
CA GLU A 30 -1.98 18.45 -1.44
C GLU A 30 -0.63 19.20 -1.36
N GLN A 31 0.45 18.52 -0.94
CA GLN A 31 1.79 19.11 -0.83
C GLN A 31 2.50 19.21 -2.19
N HIS A 32 2.19 18.33 -3.13
CA HIS A 32 2.81 18.25 -4.46
C HIS A 32 1.75 18.26 -5.57
N PRO A 33 1.03 19.38 -5.79
CA PRO A 33 -0.13 19.43 -6.70
C PRO A 33 0.19 19.13 -8.16
N ASP A 34 1.44 19.30 -8.57
CA ASP A 34 1.91 19.03 -9.94
C ASP A 34 2.51 17.63 -10.10
N ALA A 35 2.66 16.88 -9.01
CA ALA A 35 3.25 15.55 -9.04
C ALA A 35 2.24 14.50 -9.51
N ARG A 36 2.72 13.52 -10.26
CA ARG A 36 1.95 12.34 -10.65
C ARG A 36 2.04 11.30 -9.54
N ILE A 37 0.90 10.97 -8.95
CA ILE A 37 0.80 10.04 -7.83
C ILE A 37 0.02 8.81 -8.28
N LEU A 38 0.56 7.62 -8.02
CA LEU A 38 -0.09 6.34 -8.22
C LEU A 38 -0.39 5.68 -6.86
N ALA A 39 -1.66 5.44 -6.57
CA ALA A 39 -2.09 4.63 -5.45
C ALA A 39 -2.35 3.19 -5.92
N ILE A 40 -1.71 2.21 -5.29
CA ILE A 40 -1.88 0.78 -5.60
C ILE A 40 -2.50 0.07 -4.40
N ASP A 41 -3.67 -0.54 -4.62
CA ASP A 41 -4.30 -1.41 -3.64
C ASP A 41 -3.87 -2.86 -3.89
N ALA A 42 -2.99 -3.37 -3.04
CA ALA A 42 -2.50 -4.75 -3.09
C ALA A 42 -3.25 -5.69 -2.12
N ASP A 43 -4.22 -5.19 -1.35
CA ASP A 43 -5.07 -6.01 -0.47
C ASP A 43 -6.23 -6.63 -1.30
N PRO A 44 -6.46 -7.94 -1.19
CA PRO A 44 -7.60 -8.60 -1.85
C PRO A 44 -8.98 -8.02 -1.52
N ALA A 45 -9.12 -7.33 -0.39
CA ALA A 45 -10.37 -6.69 0.03
C ALA A 45 -10.68 -5.37 -0.68
N ILE A 46 -9.69 -4.79 -1.39
CA ILE A 46 -9.82 -3.53 -2.16
C ILE A 46 -10.38 -2.39 -1.29
N GLY A 47 -9.82 -2.23 -0.10
CA GLY A 47 -10.29 -1.21 0.86
C GLY A 47 -9.83 0.20 0.54
N LEU A 48 -8.68 0.36 -0.13
CA LEU A 48 -8.09 1.67 -0.43
C LEU A 48 -8.96 2.47 -1.41
N SER A 49 -9.67 1.80 -2.32
CA SER A 49 -10.61 2.47 -3.24
C SER A 49 -11.71 3.21 -2.49
N THR A 50 -12.32 2.55 -1.50
CA THR A 50 -13.35 3.18 -0.63
C THR A 50 -12.76 4.33 0.17
N ALA A 51 -11.58 4.14 0.77
CA ALA A 51 -10.91 5.17 1.57
C ALA A 51 -10.52 6.41 0.73
N LEU A 52 -10.24 6.25 -0.56
CA LEU A 52 -9.94 7.34 -1.49
C LEU A 52 -11.18 7.89 -2.22
N GLY A 53 -12.34 7.24 -2.07
CA GLY A 53 -13.59 7.65 -2.75
C GLY A 53 -13.56 7.40 -4.25
N VAL A 54 -12.94 6.31 -4.72
CA VAL A 54 -12.88 5.92 -6.14
C VAL A 54 -13.62 4.61 -6.38
N GLU A 55 -14.24 4.49 -7.56
CA GLU A 55 -14.94 3.27 -7.97
C GLU A 55 -14.04 2.42 -8.87
N VAL A 56 -13.88 1.15 -8.52
CA VAL A 56 -13.06 0.18 -9.27
C VAL A 56 -13.97 -0.68 -10.12
N THR A 57 -13.77 -0.68 -11.43
CA THR A 57 -14.55 -1.48 -12.37
C THR A 57 -13.84 -2.76 -12.80
N GLU A 58 -12.52 -2.78 -12.78
CA GLU A 58 -11.67 -3.92 -13.19
C GLU A 58 -10.40 -3.95 -12.32
N THR A 59 -9.88 -5.15 -12.05
CA THR A 59 -8.65 -5.36 -11.30
C THR A 59 -7.58 -6.02 -12.17
N LEU A 60 -6.32 -5.93 -11.75
CA LEU A 60 -5.23 -6.65 -12.42
C LEU A 60 -5.48 -8.16 -12.46
N ASP A 61 -6.10 -8.71 -11.41
CA ASP A 61 -6.42 -10.13 -11.34
C ASP A 61 -7.50 -10.54 -12.37
N ASP A 62 -8.39 -9.64 -12.78
CA ASP A 62 -9.36 -9.91 -13.85
C ASP A 62 -8.66 -10.02 -15.20
N ILE A 63 -7.67 -9.18 -15.48
CA ILE A 63 -6.81 -9.31 -16.68
C ILE A 63 -6.07 -10.65 -16.61
N ARG A 64 -5.48 -10.99 -15.47
CA ARG A 64 -4.77 -12.25 -15.25
C ARG A 64 -5.67 -13.46 -15.50
N LYS A 65 -6.87 -13.49 -14.93
CA LYS A 65 -7.86 -14.55 -15.11
C LYS A 65 -8.22 -14.74 -16.58
N THR A 66 -8.44 -13.64 -17.29
CA THR A 66 -8.78 -13.69 -18.71
C THR A 66 -7.65 -14.32 -19.54
N ILE A 67 -6.40 -13.97 -19.27
CA ILE A 67 -5.22 -14.55 -19.94
C ILE A 67 -5.13 -16.06 -19.66
N ILE A 68 -5.28 -16.47 -18.39
CA ILE A 68 -5.20 -17.85 -17.97
C ILE A 68 -6.29 -18.68 -18.63
N THR A 69 -7.55 -18.21 -18.60
CA THR A 69 -8.70 -18.89 -19.23
C THR A 69 -8.47 -19.16 -20.72
N ARG A 70 -7.86 -18.23 -21.44
CA ARG A 70 -7.53 -18.45 -22.86
C ARG A 70 -6.47 -19.53 -23.06
N VAL A 71 -5.46 -19.58 -22.19
CA VAL A 71 -4.46 -20.66 -22.22
C VAL A 71 -5.10 -22.02 -21.97
N GLU A 72 -5.98 -22.12 -20.96
CA GLU A 72 -6.70 -23.36 -20.62
C GLU A 72 -7.66 -23.81 -21.71
N ASN A 73 -8.27 -22.87 -22.43
CA ASN A 73 -9.14 -23.16 -23.56
C ASN A 73 -8.38 -23.53 -24.84
N GLY A 74 -7.05 -23.60 -24.80
CA GLY A 74 -6.22 -23.95 -25.96
C GLY A 74 -6.03 -22.82 -26.96
N GLU A 75 -6.14 -21.57 -26.52
CA GLU A 75 -5.96 -20.34 -27.32
C GLU A 75 -4.62 -19.62 -26.96
N PRO A 76 -3.45 -20.25 -27.04
CA PRO A 76 -2.20 -19.64 -26.55
C PRO A 76 -1.80 -18.40 -27.36
N LYS A 77 -2.17 -18.30 -28.64
CA LYS A 77 -1.88 -17.10 -29.44
C LYS A 77 -2.65 -15.89 -28.92
N ALA A 78 -3.94 -16.05 -28.63
CA ALA A 78 -4.76 -14.98 -28.05
C ALA A 78 -4.26 -14.57 -26.65
N ALA A 79 -3.77 -15.49 -25.85
CA ALA A 79 -3.14 -15.20 -24.56
C ALA A 79 -1.87 -14.37 -24.71
N ILE A 80 -1.02 -14.67 -25.70
CA ILE A 80 0.20 -13.89 -26.00
C ILE A 80 -0.16 -12.48 -26.49
N GLU A 81 -1.17 -12.34 -27.36
CA GLU A 81 -1.65 -11.02 -27.78
C GLU A 81 -2.12 -10.18 -26.59
N MET A 82 -2.87 -10.76 -25.67
CA MET A 82 -3.30 -10.08 -24.44
C MET A 82 -2.13 -9.66 -23.55
N LEU A 83 -1.09 -10.48 -23.44
CA LEU A 83 0.13 -10.10 -22.70
C LEU A 83 0.84 -8.92 -23.37
N ASN A 84 0.95 -8.91 -24.68
CA ASN A 84 1.54 -7.80 -25.43
C ASN A 84 0.75 -6.48 -25.27
N GLU A 85 -0.55 -6.56 -25.03
CA GLU A 85 -1.44 -5.42 -24.77
C GLU A 85 -1.58 -5.08 -23.28
N ALA A 86 -0.93 -5.85 -22.38
CA ALA A 86 -1.17 -5.73 -20.94
C ALA A 86 -0.90 -4.31 -20.40
N ARG A 87 0.15 -3.63 -20.89
CA ARG A 87 0.44 -2.24 -20.48
C ARG A 87 -0.73 -1.31 -20.81
N PHE A 88 -1.25 -1.39 -22.02
CA PHE A 88 -2.38 -0.57 -22.47
C PHE A 88 -3.66 -0.91 -21.69
N ARG A 89 -3.89 -2.19 -21.42
CA ARG A 89 -5.05 -2.64 -20.62
C ARG A 89 -4.95 -2.13 -19.18
N ILE A 90 -3.77 -2.23 -18.55
CA ILE A 90 -3.56 -1.72 -17.19
C ILE A 90 -3.77 -0.21 -17.16
N LEU A 91 -3.27 0.55 -18.13
CA LEU A 91 -3.53 1.99 -18.22
C LEU A 91 -5.03 2.30 -18.35
N ASN A 92 -5.77 1.54 -19.14
CA ASN A 92 -7.20 1.78 -19.34
C ASN A 92 -8.06 1.40 -18.12
N MET A 93 -7.61 0.46 -17.28
CA MET A 93 -8.32 0.08 -16.05
C MET A 93 -8.00 0.99 -14.87
N MET A 94 -6.89 1.75 -14.95
CA MET A 94 -6.55 2.71 -13.89
C MET A 94 -7.64 3.76 -13.77
N VAL A 95 -8.05 4.01 -12.52
CA VAL A 95 -8.98 5.11 -12.23
C VAL A 95 -8.17 6.39 -12.11
N GLU A 96 -8.39 7.31 -13.02
CA GLU A 96 -7.74 8.63 -13.00
C GLU A 96 -8.67 9.67 -12.35
N ASN A 97 -8.16 10.40 -11.39
CA ASN A 97 -8.78 11.61 -10.92
C ASN A 97 -7.77 12.78 -10.98
N ARG A 98 -8.22 13.99 -10.62
CA ARG A 98 -7.36 15.20 -10.73
C ARG A 98 -6.15 15.19 -9.79
N LYS A 99 -6.15 14.34 -8.76
CA LYS A 99 -5.15 14.36 -7.68
C LYS A 99 -4.20 13.15 -7.74
N PHE A 100 -4.68 12.00 -8.23
CA PHE A 100 -3.91 10.76 -8.29
C PHE A 100 -4.51 9.78 -9.30
N SER A 101 -3.73 8.78 -9.70
CA SER A 101 -4.19 7.59 -10.42
C SER A 101 -4.29 6.42 -9.45
N PHE A 102 -5.25 5.52 -9.65
CA PHE A 102 -5.49 4.37 -8.78
C PHE A 102 -5.48 3.06 -9.54
N LEU A 103 -4.84 2.04 -8.97
CA LEU A 103 -4.75 0.69 -9.51
C LEU A 103 -5.10 -0.35 -8.42
N ALA A 104 -6.09 -1.21 -8.69
CA ALA A 104 -6.41 -2.35 -7.84
C ALA A 104 -5.75 -3.63 -8.36
N ILE A 105 -5.05 -4.36 -7.48
CA ILE A 105 -4.46 -5.67 -7.83
C ILE A 105 -5.52 -6.77 -7.81
N GLY A 106 -6.42 -6.76 -6.84
CA GLY A 106 -7.50 -7.73 -6.72
C GLY A 106 -7.07 -9.05 -6.05
N ARG A 107 -8.01 -10.00 -5.99
CA ARG A 107 -7.87 -11.28 -5.27
C ARG A 107 -7.52 -12.42 -6.20
N PRO A 108 -6.40 -13.13 -6.01
CA PRO A 108 -6.09 -14.33 -6.78
C PRO A 108 -6.99 -15.50 -6.33
N GLU A 109 -7.93 -15.86 -7.16
CA GLU A 109 -8.86 -16.97 -6.87
C GLU A 109 -8.46 -18.30 -7.53
N ALA A 110 -7.47 -18.31 -8.44
CA ALA A 110 -7.11 -19.50 -9.17
C ALA A 110 -6.03 -20.32 -8.47
N ALA A 111 -6.30 -21.59 -8.17
CA ALA A 111 -5.32 -22.59 -7.88
C ALA A 111 -4.55 -22.90 -9.17
N GLY A 112 -3.26 -22.60 -9.19
CA GLY A 112 -2.36 -22.89 -10.33
C GLY A 112 -1.14 -21.94 -10.31
N CYS A 113 0.03 -22.51 -10.61
CA CYS A 113 1.25 -21.71 -10.65
C CYS A 113 1.43 -21.10 -12.05
N TYR A 114 0.73 -20.01 -12.34
CA TYR A 114 0.97 -19.22 -13.54
C TYR A 114 2.07 -18.16 -13.30
N CYS A 115 3.22 -18.62 -12.77
CA CYS A 115 4.34 -17.77 -12.34
C CYS A 115 4.82 -16.83 -13.45
N LYS A 116 4.79 -17.28 -14.71
CA LYS A 116 5.22 -16.44 -15.85
C LYS A 116 4.26 -15.26 -16.12
N VAL A 117 2.96 -15.49 -16.02
CA VAL A 117 1.95 -14.41 -16.18
C VAL A 117 2.07 -13.41 -15.05
N ASN A 118 2.20 -13.89 -13.80
CA ASN A 118 2.39 -13.02 -12.64
C ASN A 118 3.68 -12.19 -12.74
N ALA A 119 4.79 -12.81 -13.12
CA ALA A 119 6.06 -12.11 -13.30
C ALA A 119 5.98 -11.02 -14.37
N TYR A 120 5.34 -11.33 -15.49
CA TYR A 120 5.17 -10.36 -16.57
C TYR A 120 4.29 -9.16 -16.15
N LEU A 121 3.14 -9.43 -15.51
CA LEU A 121 2.27 -8.35 -15.05
C LEU A 121 2.95 -7.48 -13.97
N LYS A 122 3.74 -8.08 -13.08
CA LYS A 122 4.57 -7.35 -12.11
C LYS A 122 5.58 -6.44 -12.82
N GLU A 123 6.24 -6.94 -13.87
CA GLU A 123 7.18 -6.15 -14.66
C GLU A 123 6.49 -4.95 -15.35
N VAL A 124 5.28 -5.16 -15.88
CA VAL A 124 4.47 -4.07 -16.45
C VAL A 124 4.11 -3.01 -15.40
N ILE A 125 3.75 -3.42 -14.17
CA ILE A 125 3.49 -2.47 -13.07
C ILE A 125 4.76 -1.66 -12.76
N ASN A 126 5.91 -2.32 -12.66
CA ASN A 126 7.18 -1.64 -12.40
C ASN A 126 7.51 -0.59 -13.48
N MET A 127 7.32 -0.94 -14.76
CA MET A 127 7.53 0.01 -15.85
C MET A 127 6.54 1.19 -15.80
N LEU A 128 5.26 0.93 -15.47
CA LEU A 128 4.27 1.99 -15.34
C LEU A 128 4.57 2.91 -14.15
N ALA A 129 5.04 2.36 -13.05
CA ALA A 129 5.40 3.12 -11.86
C ALA A 129 6.50 4.17 -12.15
N GLU A 130 7.38 3.92 -13.10
CA GLU A 130 8.43 4.88 -13.52
C GLU A 130 7.85 6.16 -14.15
N ASP A 131 6.60 6.11 -14.63
CA ASP A 131 5.90 7.27 -15.17
C ASP A 131 5.33 8.19 -14.07
N PHE A 132 5.43 7.82 -12.78
CA PHE A 132 4.94 8.56 -11.63
C PHE A 132 6.07 9.10 -10.76
N ASP A 133 5.82 10.22 -10.09
CA ASP A 133 6.76 10.81 -9.15
C ASP A 133 6.65 10.09 -7.78
N TRP A 134 5.42 9.68 -7.42
CA TRP A 134 5.10 8.97 -6.20
C TRP A 134 4.26 7.73 -6.47
N VAL A 135 4.58 6.65 -5.76
CA VAL A 135 3.76 5.43 -5.72
C VAL A 135 3.48 5.08 -4.27
N VAL A 136 2.21 4.94 -3.90
CA VAL A 136 1.80 4.50 -2.56
C VAL A 136 1.13 3.14 -2.68
N ILE A 137 1.69 2.12 -2.01
CA ILE A 137 1.21 0.74 -2.04
C ILE A 137 0.58 0.39 -0.71
N ASP A 138 -0.73 0.15 -0.70
CA ASP A 138 -1.44 -0.42 0.44
C ASP A 138 -1.30 -1.94 0.44
N GLY A 139 -0.52 -2.48 1.38
CA GLY A 139 -0.21 -3.89 1.46
C GLY A 139 -1.20 -4.67 2.34
N GLU A 140 -1.39 -5.94 1.99
CA GLU A 140 -2.03 -6.92 2.86
C GLU A 140 -1.21 -7.14 4.16
N ALA A 141 -1.69 -7.97 5.06
CA ALA A 141 -0.92 -8.41 6.23
C ALA A 141 0.31 -9.20 5.81
N GLY A 142 1.50 -8.55 5.86
CA GLY A 142 2.78 -9.11 5.42
C GLY A 142 3.32 -8.48 4.14
N ILE A 143 4.65 -8.49 4.03
CA ILE A 143 5.39 -7.87 2.92
C ILE A 143 5.49 -8.78 1.68
N GLU A 144 5.28 -10.08 1.84
CA GLU A 144 5.48 -11.07 0.78
C GLU A 144 4.54 -10.84 -0.41
N GLN A 145 3.33 -10.33 -0.16
CA GLN A 145 2.36 -10.07 -1.22
C GLN A 145 2.80 -8.88 -2.08
N ILE A 146 3.36 -7.85 -1.46
CA ILE A 146 3.92 -6.69 -2.20
C ILE A 146 5.05 -7.20 -3.10
N ASN A 147 6.00 -7.95 -2.57
CA ASN A 147 7.10 -8.51 -3.35
C ASN A 147 6.61 -9.44 -4.47
N ARG A 148 5.66 -10.32 -4.18
CA ARG A 148 5.19 -11.32 -5.17
C ARG A 148 4.38 -10.72 -6.31
N ARG A 149 3.64 -9.62 -6.07
CA ARG A 149 2.61 -9.14 -7.00
C ARG A 149 2.82 -7.75 -7.52
N VAL A 150 3.53 -6.90 -6.78
CA VAL A 150 3.64 -5.49 -7.11
C VAL A 150 5.08 -5.13 -7.43
N MET A 151 5.98 -5.10 -6.45
CA MET A 151 7.35 -4.62 -6.62
C MET A 151 8.35 -5.38 -5.75
N GLU A 152 9.59 -5.49 -6.24
CA GLU A 152 10.72 -6.03 -5.47
C GLU A 152 11.51 -4.94 -4.76
N LYS A 153 11.39 -3.70 -5.23
CA LYS A 153 12.07 -2.55 -4.68
C LYS A 153 11.06 -1.48 -4.30
N VAL A 154 11.18 -0.98 -3.08
CA VAL A 154 10.48 0.20 -2.59
C VAL A 154 11.53 1.18 -2.05
N THR A 155 11.22 2.48 -1.96
CA THR A 155 12.14 3.43 -1.35
C THR A 155 11.87 3.53 0.16
N HIS A 156 10.60 3.50 0.56
CA HIS A 156 10.19 3.70 1.95
C HIS A 156 9.21 2.62 2.36
N LEU A 157 9.53 1.93 3.47
CA LEU A 157 8.69 0.90 4.06
C LEU A 157 8.12 1.40 5.40
N PHE A 158 6.79 1.54 5.47
CA PHE A 158 6.08 1.89 6.69
C PHE A 158 5.45 0.63 7.30
N LEU A 159 5.81 0.33 8.53
CA LEU A 159 5.31 -0.80 9.29
C LEU A 159 4.25 -0.33 10.28
N VAL A 160 3.00 -0.76 10.11
CA VAL A 160 1.89 -0.32 10.95
C VAL A 160 1.51 -1.40 11.96
N SER A 161 1.40 -1.01 13.23
CA SER A 161 0.98 -1.88 14.33
C SER A 161 -0.06 -1.20 15.22
N ASP A 162 -0.78 -1.99 16.01
CA ASP A 162 -1.43 -1.54 17.22
C ASP A 162 -0.42 -1.54 18.41
N PRO A 163 -0.73 -0.92 19.56
CA PRO A 163 0.18 -0.85 20.70
C PRO A 163 0.39 -2.18 21.43
N SER A 164 -0.27 -3.26 20.99
CA SER A 164 -0.15 -4.55 21.67
C SER A 164 1.24 -5.17 21.45
N ARG A 165 1.76 -5.84 22.47
CA ARG A 165 3.03 -6.58 22.39
C ARG A 165 3.06 -7.58 21.23
N LYS A 166 1.90 -8.22 20.94
CA LYS A 166 1.72 -9.10 19.78
C LYS A 166 1.84 -8.34 18.45
N GLY A 167 1.26 -7.13 18.37
CA GLY A 167 1.38 -6.28 17.19
C GLY A 167 2.83 -5.89 16.92
N LEU A 168 3.57 -5.46 17.93
CA LEU A 168 5.00 -5.12 17.83
C LEU A 168 5.85 -6.32 17.39
N GLN A 169 5.56 -7.52 17.90
CA GLN A 169 6.25 -8.74 17.46
C GLN A 169 5.97 -9.05 15.98
N VAL A 170 4.73 -8.83 15.51
CA VAL A 170 4.37 -9.04 14.10
C VAL A 170 5.18 -8.13 13.18
N ILE A 171 5.28 -6.81 13.49
CA ILE A 171 6.05 -5.91 12.62
C ILE A 171 7.55 -6.20 12.66
N ARG A 172 8.11 -6.68 13.78
CA ARG A 172 9.50 -7.21 13.82
C ARG A 172 9.67 -8.39 12.86
N THR A 173 8.72 -9.32 12.86
CA THR A 173 8.77 -10.45 11.93
C THR A 173 8.67 -9.99 10.49
N ILE A 174 7.77 -9.05 10.18
CA ILE A 174 7.63 -8.46 8.83
C ILE A 174 8.94 -7.77 8.42
N LYS A 175 9.59 -7.03 9.33
CA LYS A 175 10.89 -6.39 9.08
C LYS A 175 11.96 -7.40 8.69
N ASN A 176 12.09 -8.49 9.45
CA ASN A 176 13.06 -9.55 9.13
C ASN A 176 12.82 -10.15 7.75
N VAL A 177 11.56 -10.42 7.40
CA VAL A 177 11.18 -10.92 6.06
C VAL A 177 11.47 -9.88 4.99
N ALA A 178 11.19 -8.59 5.27
CA ALA A 178 11.49 -7.51 4.34
C ALA A 178 12.99 -7.39 4.05
N ASP A 179 13.84 -7.53 5.07
CA ASP A 179 15.30 -7.49 4.93
C ASP A 179 15.84 -8.60 4.00
N GLU A 180 15.12 -9.71 3.90
CA GLU A 180 15.49 -10.83 3.03
C GLU A 180 14.93 -10.72 1.61
N LEU A 181 13.72 -10.17 1.46
CA LEU A 181 12.93 -10.28 0.23
C LEU A 181 12.73 -8.97 -0.53
N VAL A 182 12.86 -7.81 0.12
CA VAL A 182 12.53 -6.51 -0.46
C VAL A 182 13.70 -5.56 -0.30
N MET A 183 14.06 -4.90 -1.38
CA MET A 183 15.02 -3.79 -1.31
C MET A 183 14.28 -2.52 -0.89
N TYR A 184 14.71 -1.88 0.19
CA TYR A 184 14.20 -0.57 0.63
C TYR A 184 15.36 0.32 1.12
N GLU A 185 15.14 1.64 1.13
CA GLU A 185 16.16 2.62 1.55
C GLU A 185 15.93 3.05 3.00
N LYS A 186 14.66 3.27 3.37
CA LYS A 186 14.25 3.66 4.73
C LYS A 186 13.10 2.78 5.23
N CYS A 187 13.09 2.51 6.54
CA CYS A 187 12.02 1.75 7.18
C CYS A 187 11.71 2.36 8.55
N GLY A 188 10.42 2.52 8.87
CA GLY A 188 9.98 2.99 10.18
C GLY A 188 8.60 2.45 10.55
N ALA A 189 8.25 2.59 11.83
CA ALA A 189 7.00 2.10 12.39
C ALA A 189 6.03 3.22 12.73
N ILE A 190 4.74 2.95 12.51
CA ILE A 190 3.61 3.74 12.99
C ILE A 190 2.83 2.87 13.97
N ILE A 191 2.67 3.32 15.21
CA ILE A 191 1.76 2.69 16.17
C ILE A 191 0.43 3.41 16.08
N ASN A 192 -0.60 2.71 15.62
CA ASN A 192 -1.94 3.27 15.43
C ASN A 192 -2.92 2.75 16.50
N ARG A 193 -3.98 3.50 16.75
CA ARG A 193 -5.04 3.19 17.72
C ARG A 193 -4.53 3.08 19.16
N ALA A 194 -3.58 3.91 19.54
CA ALA A 194 -3.07 3.97 20.89
C ALA A 194 -4.09 4.66 21.81
N GLY A 195 -4.78 3.88 22.65
CA GLY A 195 -5.76 4.42 23.60
C GLY A 195 -5.13 5.12 24.79
N ASP A 196 -3.95 4.68 25.23
CA ASP A 196 -3.21 5.23 26.36
C ASP A 196 -1.74 5.42 25.98
N LEU A 197 -1.36 6.68 25.77
CA LEU A 197 -0.01 7.06 25.34
C LEU A 197 1.01 6.93 26.48
N GLU A 198 0.62 7.13 27.75
CA GLU A 198 1.53 6.98 28.89
C GLU A 198 1.89 5.50 29.07
N LEU A 199 0.88 4.63 29.06
CA LEU A 199 1.09 3.20 29.14
C LEU A 199 1.97 2.67 27.99
N LEU A 200 1.82 3.24 26.79
CA LEU A 200 2.66 2.85 25.66
C LEU A 200 4.12 3.25 25.87
N ARG A 201 4.40 4.45 26.38
CA ARG A 201 5.77 4.91 26.70
C ARG A 201 6.43 4.01 27.75
N ASP A 202 5.67 3.62 28.76
CA ASP A 202 6.17 2.75 29.84
C ASP A 202 6.29 1.27 29.41
N SER A 203 5.77 0.90 28.25
CA SER A 203 5.72 -0.51 27.78
C SER A 203 7.05 -1.05 27.25
N GLY A 204 8.04 -0.19 27.00
CA GLY A 204 9.29 -0.54 26.32
C GLY A 204 9.09 -0.81 24.82
N ALA A 205 8.03 -0.24 24.22
CA ALA A 205 7.70 -0.45 22.80
C ALA A 205 8.78 0.16 21.89
N GLU A 206 9.28 1.34 22.24
CA GLU A 206 10.31 2.05 21.46
C GLU A 206 11.64 1.29 21.49
N GLU A 207 12.07 0.82 22.66
CA GLU A 207 13.28 -0.01 22.81
C GLU A 207 13.16 -1.31 22.01
N LEU A 208 11.98 -1.95 22.05
CA LEU A 208 11.71 -3.19 21.31
C LEU A 208 11.78 -2.99 19.80
N LEU A 209 11.34 -1.84 19.28
CA LEU A 209 11.46 -1.49 17.88
C LEU A 209 12.92 -1.14 17.52
N ALA A 210 13.60 -0.36 18.35
CA ALA A 210 15.00 0.02 18.15
C ALA A 210 15.93 -1.20 18.11
N GLU A 211 15.72 -2.22 18.97
CA GLU A 211 16.44 -3.50 18.92
C GLU A 211 16.29 -4.24 17.57
N ALA A 212 15.15 -4.01 16.86
CA ALA A 212 14.89 -4.57 15.54
C ALA A 212 15.38 -3.66 14.38
N GLY A 213 16.04 -2.53 14.70
CA GLY A 213 16.44 -1.54 13.72
C GLY A 213 15.26 -0.83 13.05
N ILE A 214 14.15 -0.66 13.79
CA ILE A 214 12.94 0.04 13.32
C ILE A 214 12.80 1.35 14.10
N GLU A 215 12.79 2.47 13.40
CA GLU A 215 12.51 3.77 14.00
C GLU A 215 11.01 3.93 14.27
N LEU A 216 10.63 4.43 15.46
CA LEU A 216 9.26 4.81 15.76
C LEU A 216 9.00 6.22 15.17
N LEU A 217 8.22 6.26 14.08
CA LEU A 217 7.92 7.51 13.39
C LEU A 217 6.86 8.33 14.14
N THR A 218 5.75 7.70 14.48
CA THR A 218 4.64 8.36 15.17
C THR A 218 3.76 7.39 15.91
N VAL A 219 2.97 7.94 16.86
CA VAL A 219 1.92 7.21 17.58
C VAL A 219 0.60 7.94 17.38
N ILE A 220 -0.33 7.27 16.70
CA ILE A 220 -1.66 7.80 16.40
C ILE A 220 -2.64 7.31 17.45
N GLY A 221 -3.35 8.23 18.07
CA GLY A 221 -4.39 7.94 19.04
C GLY A 221 -5.65 7.29 18.42
N SER A 222 -6.64 7.01 19.27
CA SER A 222 -7.95 6.59 18.79
C SER A 222 -8.63 7.74 18.05
N ASP A 223 -9.16 7.47 16.85
CA ASP A 223 -9.83 8.46 16.00
C ASP A 223 -11.29 8.07 15.78
N ASP A 224 -12.16 8.58 16.65
CA ASP A 224 -13.61 8.34 16.56
C ASP A 224 -14.25 9.01 15.32
N MET A 225 -13.67 10.11 14.84
CA MET A 225 -14.17 10.81 13.66
C MET A 225 -13.86 10.01 12.41
N HIS A 226 -12.63 9.52 12.28
CA HIS A 226 -12.24 8.64 11.19
C HIS A 226 -13.09 7.36 11.18
N ALA A 227 -13.29 6.72 12.33
CA ALA A 227 -14.14 5.54 12.45
C ALA A 227 -15.61 5.80 12.02
N ARG A 228 -16.16 6.97 12.34
CA ARG A 228 -17.52 7.37 11.90
C ARG A 228 -17.58 7.64 10.39
N ASN A 229 -16.54 8.23 9.82
CA ASN A 229 -16.47 8.50 8.39
C ASN A 229 -16.36 7.19 7.59
N ASP A 230 -15.55 6.25 8.08
CA ASP A 230 -15.41 4.91 7.48
C ASP A 230 -16.76 4.16 7.45
N ILE A 231 -17.51 4.16 8.57
CA ILE A 231 -18.87 3.58 8.64
C ILE A 231 -19.83 4.25 7.64
N ARG A 232 -19.68 5.53 7.36
CA ARG A 232 -20.53 6.29 6.43
C ARG A 232 -20.09 6.18 4.96
N GLY A 233 -18.94 5.57 4.69
CA GLY A 233 -18.34 5.48 3.36
C GLY A 233 -17.81 6.81 2.85
N TYR A 234 -17.40 7.72 3.74
CA TYR A 234 -16.74 8.97 3.37
C TYR A 234 -15.26 8.71 3.08
N SER A 235 -14.72 9.49 2.16
CA SER A 235 -13.30 9.37 1.78
C SER A 235 -12.38 10.09 2.79
N VAL A 236 -11.09 9.80 2.71
CA VAL A 236 -10.06 10.51 3.47
C VAL A 236 -10.05 12.02 3.16
N PHE A 237 -10.52 12.42 1.99
CA PHE A 237 -10.61 13.84 1.58
C PHE A 237 -11.71 14.61 2.32
N ASP A 238 -12.64 13.91 2.98
CA ASP A 238 -13.71 14.49 3.80
C ASP A 238 -13.29 14.66 5.27
N LEU A 239 -12.11 14.14 5.67
CA LEU A 239 -11.58 14.33 7.01
C LEU A 239 -11.03 15.75 7.19
N PRO A 240 -11.13 16.34 8.40
CA PRO A 240 -10.42 17.57 8.71
C PRO A 240 -8.90 17.33 8.74
N GLU A 241 -8.12 18.40 8.51
CA GLU A 241 -6.64 18.32 8.48
C GLU A 241 -6.05 17.95 9.86
N ASP A 242 -6.73 18.34 10.95
CA ASP A 242 -6.39 18.07 12.34
C ASP A 242 -6.92 16.71 12.84
N ALA A 243 -7.41 15.84 11.96
CA ALA A 243 -7.76 14.48 12.34
C ALA A 243 -6.50 13.70 12.76
N PRO A 244 -6.54 12.92 13.89
CA PRO A 244 -5.36 12.19 14.39
C PRO A 244 -4.64 11.36 13.34
N VAL A 245 -5.36 10.73 12.43
CA VAL A 245 -4.76 9.95 11.33
C VAL A 245 -4.03 10.83 10.32
N MET A 246 -4.52 12.05 10.07
CA MET A 246 -3.88 13.00 9.14
C MET A 246 -2.61 13.59 9.76
N GLU A 247 -2.67 14.04 11.02
CA GLU A 247 -1.52 14.57 11.76
C GLU A 247 -0.41 13.51 11.88
N GLY A 248 -0.76 12.28 12.29
CA GLY A 248 0.21 11.20 12.42
C GLY A 248 0.79 10.76 11.08
N ALA A 249 0.00 10.72 10.02
CA ALA A 249 0.49 10.43 8.68
C ALA A 249 1.46 11.52 8.19
N TYR A 250 1.15 12.80 8.43
CA TYR A 250 2.02 13.91 8.10
C TYR A 250 3.37 13.81 8.83
N GLU A 251 3.35 13.62 10.16
CA GLU A 251 4.56 13.44 10.98
C GLU A 251 5.42 12.25 10.47
N ALA A 252 4.78 11.14 10.11
CA ALA A 252 5.48 9.98 9.61
C ALA A 252 6.16 10.24 8.25
N LEU A 253 5.50 10.95 7.32
CA LEU A 253 6.10 11.34 6.04
C LEU A 253 7.24 12.34 6.23
N GLU A 254 7.12 13.31 7.13
CA GLU A 254 8.16 14.29 7.44
C GLU A 254 9.42 13.60 7.99
N LYS A 255 9.30 12.70 8.99
CA LYS A 255 10.43 11.94 9.53
C LYS A 255 11.13 11.06 8.51
N MET A 256 10.40 10.60 7.50
CA MET A 256 10.95 9.84 6.40
C MET A 256 11.52 10.72 5.26
N GLU A 257 11.51 12.06 5.42
CA GLU A 257 12.02 13.05 4.44
C GLU A 257 11.26 12.99 3.10
N LEU A 258 9.93 12.86 3.18
CA LEU A 258 9.04 12.74 2.03
C LEU A 258 8.18 14.01 1.77
N LEU A 259 8.31 15.03 2.64
CA LEU A 259 7.64 16.33 2.53
C LEU A 259 8.63 17.46 2.28
#